data_bfaebc48958954fe23e69a908948c0b3
#
_entry.id   bfaebc48958954fe23e69a908948c0b3
#
_cell.length_a   1.000
_cell.length_b   1.000
_cell.length_c   1.000
_cell.angle_alpha   90.00
_cell.angle_beta   90.00
_cell.angle_gamma   90.00
#
_symmetry.space_group_name_H-M   'P 1'
#
loop_
_entity.id
_entity.type
_entity.pdbx_description
1 polymer ?
#
loop_
_entity_poly.entity_id
_entity_poly.type
_entity_poly.pdbx_seq_one_letter_code
_entity_poly.pdbx_strand_id
1 'polypeptide(L)'
;MNRVPIVAGNWKMNKRPDESAELAAAILAALPGQQAVEVVLCPPFVGLAAVAQVLRGSHVKLGAQNVHTEESGAFTGEVAAGMLAGLCQYVIVGHSERRQFFAETDEQVGRMGSGTAPSCQPVPTPARRPAQGPTSGAARQARWTS
;
A
#
# COMPACT_ATOMS: atom_id res chain seq x y z
N MET A 1 1.21 -10.31 25.20
CA MET A 1 0.60 -9.22 24.44
C MET A 1 -0.27 -9.82 23.36
N ASN A 2 -1.59 -9.61 23.41
CA ASN A 2 -2.48 -10.01 22.32
C ASN A 2 -2.25 -9.06 21.14
N ARG A 3 -1.74 -9.59 20.02
CA ARG A 3 -1.62 -8.83 18.76
C ARG A 3 -3.01 -8.70 18.15
N VAL A 4 -3.42 -7.49 17.81
CA VAL A 4 -4.64 -7.27 17.03
C VAL A 4 -4.38 -7.74 15.60
N PRO A 5 -5.21 -8.64 15.04
CA PRO A 5 -5.07 -9.05 13.64
C PRO A 5 -5.32 -7.86 12.70
N ILE A 6 -4.59 -7.81 11.57
CA ILE A 6 -4.74 -6.77 10.55
C ILE A 6 -5.29 -7.40 9.27
N VAL A 7 -6.31 -6.78 8.70
CA VAL A 7 -6.84 -7.08 7.37
C VAL A 7 -6.59 -5.88 6.47
N ALA A 8 -5.64 -6.01 5.54
CA ALA A 8 -5.25 -4.95 4.62
C ALA A 8 -5.77 -5.23 3.21
N GLY A 9 -6.57 -4.32 2.68
CA GLY A 9 -7.06 -4.34 1.31
C GLY A 9 -6.11 -3.61 0.37
N ASN A 10 -5.22 -4.33 -0.33
CA ASN A 10 -4.37 -3.76 -1.37
C ASN A 10 -5.15 -3.65 -2.69
N TRP A 11 -5.48 -2.43 -3.09
CA TRP A 11 -6.25 -2.17 -4.32
C TRP A 11 -5.39 -2.25 -5.58
N LYS A 12 -4.08 -2.35 -5.41
CA LYS A 12 -3.11 -2.39 -6.50
C LYS A 12 -3.26 -1.19 -7.44
N MET A 13 -3.09 -1.36 -8.74
CA MET A 13 -3.21 -0.30 -9.75
C MET A 13 -4.65 -0.24 -10.29
N ASN A 14 -5.61 0.06 -9.40
CA ASN A 14 -7.03 0.16 -9.76
C ASN A 14 -7.65 1.39 -9.08
N LYS A 15 -8.67 1.96 -9.72
CA LYS A 15 -9.47 3.07 -9.23
C LYS A 15 -8.83 4.45 -9.39
N ARG A 16 -9.60 5.34 -9.97
CA ARG A 16 -9.34 6.79 -9.96
C ARG A 16 -9.66 7.38 -8.57
N PRO A 17 -9.28 8.62 -8.27
CA PRO A 17 -9.54 9.24 -6.96
C PRO A 17 -11.01 9.25 -6.54
N ASP A 18 -11.93 9.56 -7.46
CA ASP A 18 -13.38 9.55 -7.26
C ASP A 18 -13.90 8.14 -6.92
N GLU A 19 -13.56 7.15 -7.75
CA GLU A 19 -13.90 5.75 -7.54
C GLU A 19 -13.29 5.18 -6.24
N SER A 20 -12.12 5.69 -5.85
CA SER A 20 -11.46 5.31 -4.60
C SER A 20 -12.25 5.80 -3.39
N ALA A 21 -12.75 7.05 -3.44
CA ALA A 21 -13.59 7.60 -2.40
C ALA A 21 -14.93 6.86 -2.28
N GLU A 22 -15.58 6.57 -3.42
CA GLU A 22 -16.83 5.80 -3.46
C GLU A 22 -16.67 4.40 -2.85
N LEU A 23 -15.61 3.67 -3.25
CA LEU A 23 -15.34 2.35 -2.72
C LEU A 23 -15.03 2.39 -1.21
N ALA A 24 -14.23 3.35 -0.76
CA ALA A 24 -13.95 3.53 0.66
C ALA A 24 -15.22 3.79 1.48
N ALA A 25 -16.11 4.65 0.97
CA ALA A 25 -17.39 4.94 1.62
C ALA A 25 -18.29 3.69 1.69
N ALA A 26 -18.36 2.91 0.61
CA ALA A 26 -19.14 1.67 0.58
C ALA A 26 -18.59 0.63 1.57
N ILE A 27 -17.26 0.48 1.64
CA ILE A 27 -16.63 -0.44 2.61
C ILE A 27 -16.94 0.04 4.05
N LEU A 28 -16.74 1.32 4.33
CA LEU A 28 -16.99 1.89 5.65
C LEU A 28 -18.43 1.69 6.11
N ALA A 29 -19.39 1.87 5.20
CA ALA A 29 -20.82 1.65 5.49
C ALA A 29 -21.17 0.17 5.74
N ALA A 30 -20.43 -0.76 5.14
CA ALA A 30 -20.64 -2.19 5.29
C ALA A 30 -19.95 -2.79 6.53
N LEU A 31 -19.01 -2.08 7.14
CA LEU A 31 -18.29 -2.56 8.30
C LEU A 31 -19.09 -2.28 9.60
N PRO A 32 -19.18 -3.24 10.52
CA PRO A 32 -19.75 -2.97 11.84
C PRO A 32 -18.89 -1.96 12.62
N GLY A 33 -19.52 -1.20 13.54
CA GLY A 33 -18.85 -0.08 14.23
C GLY A 33 -17.66 -0.45 15.10
N GLN A 34 -17.58 -1.68 15.61
CA GLN A 34 -16.43 -2.20 16.36
C GLN A 34 -15.91 -3.47 15.68
N GLN A 35 -14.61 -3.50 15.43
CA GLN A 35 -13.93 -4.63 14.79
C GLN A 35 -13.01 -5.34 15.79
N ALA A 36 -13.02 -6.67 15.76
CA ALA A 36 -12.01 -7.50 16.44
C ALA A 36 -10.65 -7.48 15.72
N VAL A 37 -10.60 -6.90 14.52
CA VAL A 37 -9.42 -6.79 13.66
C VAL A 37 -9.24 -5.34 13.23
N GLU A 38 -8.01 -4.96 12.95
CA GLU A 38 -7.72 -3.65 12.36
C GLU A 38 -7.87 -3.72 10.83
N VAL A 39 -8.68 -2.85 10.25
CA VAL A 39 -8.92 -2.79 8.81
C VAL A 39 -8.10 -1.66 8.21
N VAL A 40 -7.33 -1.96 7.16
CA VAL A 40 -6.47 -1.01 6.44
C VAL A 40 -6.86 -1.00 4.97
N LEU A 41 -7.14 0.16 4.39
CA LEU A 41 -7.37 0.32 2.97
C LEU A 41 -6.11 0.90 2.32
N CYS A 42 -5.61 0.25 1.26
CA CYS A 42 -4.40 0.67 0.56
C CYS A 42 -4.73 0.98 -0.92
N PRO A 43 -5.30 2.17 -1.20
CA PRO A 43 -5.54 2.64 -2.57
C PRO A 43 -4.22 3.01 -3.26
N PRO A 44 -4.21 3.21 -4.62
CA PRO A 44 -3.08 3.81 -5.31
C PRO A 44 -2.83 5.24 -4.80
N PHE A 45 -1.60 5.76 -4.98
CA PHE A 45 -1.19 7.08 -4.47
C PHE A 45 -2.14 8.22 -4.85
N VAL A 46 -2.65 8.18 -6.09
CA VAL A 46 -3.60 9.20 -6.59
C VAL A 46 -4.93 9.23 -5.79
N GLY A 47 -5.30 8.12 -5.15
CA GLY A 47 -6.54 7.98 -4.36
C GLY A 47 -6.36 8.29 -2.87
N LEU A 48 -5.12 8.38 -2.36
CA LEU A 48 -4.86 8.48 -0.92
C LEU A 48 -5.58 9.66 -0.26
N ALA A 49 -5.47 10.86 -0.84
CA ALA A 49 -6.08 12.06 -0.26
C ALA A 49 -7.62 11.98 -0.24
N ALA A 50 -8.22 11.44 -1.31
CA ALA A 50 -9.67 11.27 -1.40
C ALA A 50 -10.18 10.25 -0.37
N VAL A 51 -9.49 9.11 -0.24
CA VAL A 51 -9.85 8.09 0.75
C VAL A 51 -9.63 8.58 2.17
N ALA A 52 -8.54 9.35 2.44
CA ALA A 52 -8.29 9.94 3.76
C ALA A 52 -9.45 10.82 4.24
N GLN A 53 -10.05 11.59 3.34
CA GLN A 53 -11.22 12.43 3.67
C GLN A 53 -12.43 11.58 4.08
N VAL A 54 -12.70 10.49 3.36
CA VAL A 54 -13.80 9.56 3.66
C VAL A 54 -13.59 8.87 5.00
N LEU A 55 -12.35 8.45 5.30
CA LEU A 55 -12.01 7.72 6.52
C LEU A 55 -11.88 8.60 7.77
N ARG A 56 -11.98 9.93 7.65
CA ARG A 56 -11.80 10.86 8.77
C ARG A 56 -12.76 10.56 9.91
N GLY A 57 -12.20 10.36 11.10
CA GLY A 57 -12.96 10.03 12.31
C GLY A 57 -13.46 8.59 12.39
N SER A 58 -13.13 7.73 11.41
CA SER A 58 -13.47 6.32 11.42
C SER A 58 -12.38 5.47 12.10
N HIS A 59 -12.70 4.22 12.38
CA HIS A 59 -11.76 3.22 12.91
C HIS A 59 -10.92 2.54 11.81
N VAL A 60 -11.29 2.72 10.53
CA VAL A 60 -10.56 2.16 9.37
C VAL A 60 -9.31 2.98 9.12
N LYS A 61 -8.19 2.30 8.88
CA LYS A 61 -6.89 2.91 8.66
C LYS A 61 -6.58 3.05 7.17
N LEU A 62 -5.73 4.01 6.85
CA LEU A 62 -5.23 4.22 5.49
C LEU A 62 -3.79 3.74 5.39
N GLY A 63 -3.48 3.03 4.29
CA GLY A 63 -2.14 2.56 3.97
C GLY A 63 -1.71 2.98 2.57
N ALA A 64 -0.43 3.30 2.41
CA ALA A 64 0.19 3.47 1.10
C ALA A 64 0.64 2.12 0.53
N GLN A 65 0.74 2.01 -0.79
CA GLN A 65 1.15 0.78 -1.47
C GLN A 65 2.66 0.62 -1.61
N ASN A 66 3.42 1.70 -1.44
CA ASN A 66 4.86 1.76 -1.51
C ASN A 66 5.40 3.02 -0.84
N VAL A 67 6.71 3.07 -0.61
CA VAL A 67 7.45 4.23 -0.14
C VAL A 67 8.88 4.17 -0.63
N HIS A 68 9.50 5.32 -0.93
CA HIS A 68 10.91 5.38 -1.31
C HIS A 68 11.83 5.28 -0.09
N THR A 69 13.05 4.81 -0.29
CA THR A 69 14.06 4.66 0.78
C THR A 69 14.66 5.99 1.24
N GLU A 70 14.72 6.98 0.35
CA GLU A 70 15.26 8.30 0.64
C GLU A 70 14.14 9.27 1.06
N GLU A 71 14.48 10.21 1.94
CA GLU A 71 13.54 11.20 2.46
C GLU A 71 13.21 12.30 1.45
N SER A 72 14.12 12.57 0.53
CA SER A 72 13.98 13.57 -0.53
C SER A 72 15.05 13.38 -1.60
N GLY A 73 14.93 14.06 -2.74
CA GLY A 73 15.98 14.07 -3.76
C GLY A 73 15.45 13.95 -5.19
N ALA A 74 16.36 13.64 -6.11
CA ALA A 74 16.09 13.53 -7.56
C ALA A 74 15.54 12.14 -7.90
N PHE A 75 14.36 11.82 -7.40
CA PHE A 75 13.66 10.55 -7.58
C PHE A 75 12.28 10.79 -8.18
N THR A 76 12.25 11.23 -9.43
CA THR A 76 11.02 11.63 -10.13
C THR A 76 9.98 10.52 -10.09
N GLY A 77 8.79 10.83 -9.55
CA GLY A 77 7.66 9.90 -9.42
C GLY A 77 7.62 9.12 -8.11
N GLU A 78 8.67 9.14 -7.29
CA GLU A 78 8.69 8.46 -6.00
C GLU A 78 8.04 9.29 -4.87
N VAL A 79 7.62 8.59 -3.84
CA VAL A 79 6.96 9.18 -2.66
C VAL A 79 7.76 8.82 -1.41
N ALA A 80 8.25 9.84 -0.71
CA ALA A 80 9.01 9.68 0.53
C ALA A 80 8.09 9.42 1.74
N ALA A 81 8.63 8.80 2.79
CA ALA A 81 7.89 8.53 4.03
C ALA A 81 7.33 9.81 4.68
N GLY A 82 8.09 10.91 4.65
CA GLY A 82 7.66 12.21 5.16
C GLY A 82 6.43 12.77 4.45
N MET A 83 6.23 12.47 3.14
CA MET A 83 5.05 12.89 2.38
C MET A 83 3.78 12.12 2.78
N LEU A 84 3.93 10.94 3.35
CA LEU A 84 2.84 10.09 3.83
C LEU A 84 2.50 10.34 5.30
N ALA A 85 3.41 11.01 6.03
CA ALA A 85 3.23 11.31 7.44
C ALA A 85 1.97 12.18 7.66
N GLY A 86 1.13 11.77 8.61
CA GLY A 86 -0.15 12.45 8.88
C GLY A 86 -1.27 12.09 7.88
N LEU A 87 -0.96 11.43 6.76
CA LEU A 87 -1.94 10.95 5.79
C LEU A 87 -2.24 9.46 5.99
N CYS A 88 -1.19 8.63 6.06
CA CYS A 88 -1.30 7.18 6.18
C CYS A 88 -0.81 6.70 7.55
N GLN A 89 -1.43 5.63 8.07
CA GLN A 89 -0.98 4.93 9.27
C GLN A 89 -0.16 3.69 8.92
N TYR A 90 -0.27 3.21 7.69
CA TYR A 90 0.40 2.01 7.20
C TYR A 90 1.06 2.22 5.84
N VAL A 91 2.01 1.36 5.53
CA VAL A 91 2.62 1.26 4.20
C VAL A 91 2.93 -0.19 3.87
N ILE A 92 2.65 -0.61 2.64
CA ILE A 92 3.08 -1.90 2.12
C ILE A 92 4.52 -1.76 1.65
N VAL A 93 5.43 -2.59 2.16
CA VAL A 93 6.82 -2.64 1.73
C VAL A 93 7.18 -4.04 1.25
N GLY A 94 8.01 -4.16 0.21
CA GLY A 94 8.50 -5.43 -0.30
C GLY A 94 7.42 -6.39 -0.80
N HIS A 95 6.30 -5.86 -1.32
CA HIS A 95 5.24 -6.69 -1.89
C HIS A 95 5.80 -7.59 -2.99
N SER A 96 5.29 -8.83 -3.10
CA SER A 96 5.80 -9.83 -4.05
C SER A 96 5.87 -9.34 -5.50
N GLU A 97 4.88 -8.56 -5.94
CA GLU A 97 4.87 -7.94 -7.27
C GLU A 97 6.02 -6.95 -7.45
N ARG A 98 6.34 -6.13 -6.45
CA ARG A 98 7.44 -5.18 -6.52
C ARG A 98 8.80 -5.87 -6.55
N ARG A 99 8.95 -6.95 -5.79
CA ARG A 99 10.14 -7.80 -5.86
C ARG A 99 10.29 -8.45 -7.25
N GLN A 100 9.20 -8.90 -7.83
CA GLN A 100 9.18 -9.60 -9.12
C GLN A 100 9.36 -8.65 -10.32
N PHE A 101 8.64 -7.52 -10.33
CA PHE A 101 8.57 -6.64 -11.50
C PHE A 101 9.45 -5.40 -11.40
N PHE A 102 9.83 -4.99 -10.18
CA PHE A 102 10.65 -3.80 -9.91
C PHE A 102 11.98 -4.15 -9.24
N ALA A 103 12.30 -5.44 -9.12
CA ALA A 103 13.56 -5.94 -8.57
C ALA A 103 13.89 -5.44 -7.14
N GLU A 104 12.89 -5.15 -6.32
CA GLU A 104 13.11 -4.74 -4.93
C GLU A 104 13.83 -5.84 -4.13
N THR A 105 14.96 -5.48 -3.52
CA THR A 105 15.79 -6.38 -2.71
C THR A 105 15.40 -6.36 -1.24
N ASP A 106 15.84 -7.36 -0.48
CA ASP A 106 15.64 -7.40 0.97
C ASP A 106 16.29 -6.21 1.69
N GLU A 107 17.45 -5.75 1.18
CA GLU A 107 18.13 -4.58 1.72
C GLU A 107 17.30 -3.31 1.53
N GLN A 108 16.77 -3.08 0.32
CA GLN A 108 15.89 -1.94 0.05
C GLN A 108 14.64 -1.98 0.92
N VAL A 109 14.00 -3.15 1.05
CA VAL A 109 12.82 -3.32 1.90
C VAL A 109 13.14 -3.04 3.38
N GLY A 110 14.32 -3.47 3.85
CA GLY A 110 14.80 -3.16 5.20
C GLY A 110 14.96 -1.65 5.41
N ARG A 111 15.52 -0.94 4.43
CA ARG A 111 15.67 0.54 4.47
C ARG A 111 14.31 1.25 4.45
N MET A 112 13.38 0.82 3.60
CA MET A 112 12.00 1.34 3.59
C MET A 112 11.34 1.21 4.96
N GLY A 113 11.46 0.05 5.60
CA GLY A 113 10.87 -0.22 6.91
C GLY A 113 11.47 0.63 8.04
N SER A 114 12.77 0.94 7.98
CA SER A 114 13.45 1.76 8.98
C SER A 114 13.25 3.26 8.76
N GLY A 115 12.98 3.69 7.53
CA GLY A 115 12.74 5.08 7.16
C GLY A 115 11.28 5.54 7.31
N THR A 116 10.36 4.62 7.65
CA THR A 116 8.96 5.00 7.85
C THR A 116 8.83 5.94 9.05
N ALA A 117 8.10 7.04 8.86
CA ALA A 117 7.80 7.97 9.94
C ALA A 117 7.13 7.22 11.12
N PRO A 118 7.34 7.64 12.37
CA PRO A 118 6.76 6.97 13.55
C PRO A 118 5.23 6.78 13.50
N SER A 119 4.55 7.56 12.68
CA SER A 119 3.10 7.50 12.45
C SER A 119 2.66 6.53 11.36
N CYS A 120 3.60 5.96 10.57
CA CYS A 120 3.29 5.06 9.46
C CYS A 120 4.00 3.71 9.69
N GLN A 121 3.24 2.63 9.87
CA GLN A 121 3.77 1.31 10.16
C GLN A 121 3.79 0.41 8.91
N PRO A 122 4.81 -0.43 8.71
CA PRO A 122 4.79 -1.46 7.67
C PRO A 122 3.61 -2.42 7.89
N VAL A 123 2.84 -2.67 6.83
CA VAL A 123 1.85 -3.75 6.84
C VAL A 123 2.60 -5.08 6.84
N PRO A 124 2.34 -5.98 7.80
CA PRO A 124 2.96 -7.29 7.81
C PRO A 124 2.63 -8.03 6.51
N THR A 125 3.63 -8.26 5.67
CA THR A 125 3.46 -9.11 4.48
C THR A 125 3.66 -10.57 4.88
N PRO A 126 2.82 -11.52 4.40
CA PRO A 126 3.02 -12.93 4.69
C PRO A 126 4.36 -13.41 4.11
N ALA A 127 5.05 -14.25 4.88
CA ALA A 127 6.31 -14.87 4.47
C ALA A 127 6.16 -15.55 3.10
N ARG A 128 7.18 -15.41 2.25
CA ARG A 128 7.23 -15.97 0.89
C ARG A 128 6.90 -17.46 0.89
N ARG A 129 5.85 -17.85 0.16
CA ARG A 129 5.76 -19.24 -0.29
C ARG A 129 6.92 -19.49 -1.29
N PRO A 130 7.60 -20.65 -1.22
CA PRO A 130 8.64 -20.96 -2.21
C PRO A 130 8.05 -20.85 -3.61
N ALA A 131 8.82 -20.27 -4.52
CA ALA A 131 8.43 -20.03 -5.89
C ALA A 131 8.04 -21.36 -6.57
N GLN A 132 6.80 -21.49 -7.00
CA GLN A 132 6.45 -22.45 -8.03
C GLN A 132 7.06 -21.94 -9.34
N GLY A 133 7.82 -22.79 -10.02
CA GLY A 133 8.56 -22.46 -11.22
C GLY A 133 7.72 -21.79 -12.31
N PRO A 134 8.36 -21.16 -13.31
CA PRO A 134 7.68 -20.34 -14.29
C PRO A 134 6.70 -21.17 -15.12
N THR A 135 5.41 -20.87 -15.01
CA THR A 135 4.46 -21.24 -16.05
C THR A 135 4.69 -20.29 -17.21
N SER A 136 5.09 -20.84 -18.35
CA SER A 136 5.35 -20.13 -19.59
C SER A 136 4.06 -19.43 -20.09
N GLY A 137 3.95 -18.14 -19.79
CA GLY A 137 2.94 -17.25 -20.35
C GLY A 137 3.64 -16.15 -21.13
N ALA A 138 3.49 -16.17 -22.46
CA ALA A 138 4.13 -15.26 -23.39
C ALA A 138 3.88 -13.79 -23.03
N ALA A 139 4.96 -13.05 -22.81
CA ALA A 139 4.94 -11.60 -22.66
C ALA A 139 4.45 -10.94 -23.96
N ARG A 140 3.27 -10.35 -23.95
CA ARG A 140 2.81 -9.45 -25.01
C ARG A 140 3.44 -8.08 -24.74
N GLN A 141 4.41 -7.69 -25.55
CA GLN A 141 4.92 -6.32 -25.62
C GLN A 141 3.81 -5.39 -26.13
N ALA A 142 3.33 -4.51 -25.30
CA ALA A 142 2.51 -3.39 -25.73
C ALA A 142 3.42 -2.34 -26.39
N ARG A 143 3.28 -2.12 -27.71
CA ARG A 143 3.89 -0.99 -28.42
C ARG A 143 3.00 0.24 -28.20
N TRP A 144 3.59 1.27 -27.63
CA TRP A 144 3.02 2.62 -27.67
C TRP A 144 3.37 3.22 -29.03
N THR A 145 2.37 3.48 -29.88
CA THR A 145 2.52 4.30 -31.07
C THR A 145 2.04 5.71 -30.75
N SER A 146 2.87 6.67 -31.14
CA SER A 146 2.69 8.12 -31.00
C SER A 146 1.40 8.60 -31.65
#